data_261c34f577e8c6dd0624ad7b03537bac
#
_entry.id   261c34f577e8c6dd0624ad7b03537bac
#
_cell.length_a   1.000
_cell.length_b   1.000
_cell.length_c   1.000
_cell.angle_alpha   90.00
_cell.angle_beta   90.00
_cell.angle_gamma   90.00
#
_symmetry.space_group_name_H-M   'P 1'
#
loop_
_entity.id
_entity.type
_entity.pdbx_description
1 polymer ?
#
loop_
_entity_poly.entity_id
_entity_poly.type
_entity_poly.pdbx_seq_one_letter_code
_entity_poly.pdbx_strand_id
1 'polypeptide(L)'
;MNILYTTVLILLTLSSCVNSLRWGRIAQREHYIPGYVTKFYFRWVRLVPFNNLYYLSCIILAFLSLWTPYTAIGLAIINLFLPRGLLFKDRSSKVEFTERLKRLNIVYYILIISISVISINSGFGYFLALIANVFSHYVFDQALRITKGYEKNKSQIYVDEAEKKLSTFNGPIIAITGSYSKTTTKNTISQVISTKSNVFATPESFNNRLGISKSINEDLNSSHEIAVFEMGTYGFGEIREMCAWVKPHISVITLSLIHISEPTRQFA
;
A
#
# COMPACT_ATOMS: atom_id res chain seq x y z
N MET A 1 29.42 10.18 25.22
CA MET A 1 28.24 10.82 24.65
C MET A 1 27.44 11.46 25.77
N ASN A 2 26.99 12.71 25.64
CA ASN A 2 26.22 13.41 26.68
C ASN A 2 24.87 12.68 26.89
N ILE A 3 24.48 12.45 28.16
CA ILE A 3 23.22 11.77 28.53
C ILE A 3 22.03 12.37 27.78
N LEU A 4 21.99 13.70 27.64
CA LEU A 4 20.94 14.39 26.92
C LEU A 4 20.85 13.96 25.44
N TYR A 5 21.99 13.84 24.74
CA TYR A 5 22.00 13.41 23.32
C TYR A 5 21.51 11.97 23.16
N THR A 6 21.86 11.08 24.10
CA THR A 6 21.36 9.69 24.09
C THR A 6 19.85 9.66 24.31
N THR A 7 19.33 10.45 25.23
CA THR A 7 17.91 10.56 25.52
C THR A 7 17.14 11.07 24.27
N VAL A 8 17.64 12.13 23.63
CA VAL A 8 17.05 12.67 22.40
C VAL A 8 17.02 11.63 21.29
N LEU A 9 18.12 10.90 21.09
CA LEU A 9 18.21 9.85 20.08
C LEU A 9 17.18 8.74 20.33
N ILE A 10 17.05 8.28 21.56
CA ILE A 10 16.08 7.25 21.96
C ILE A 10 14.65 7.75 21.66
N LEU A 11 14.31 8.97 22.05
CA LEU A 11 12.98 9.54 21.83
C LEU A 11 12.65 9.67 20.35
N LEU A 12 13.59 10.16 19.52
CA LEU A 12 13.42 10.27 18.07
C LEU A 12 13.23 8.89 17.44
N THR A 13 14.00 7.90 17.87
CA THR A 13 13.89 6.52 17.36
C THR A 13 12.54 5.91 17.72
N LEU A 14 12.12 6.05 18.99
CA LEU A 14 10.81 5.56 19.45
C LEU A 14 9.65 6.25 18.73
N SER A 15 9.72 7.57 18.59
CA SER A 15 8.72 8.35 17.83
C SER A 15 8.62 7.86 16.38
N SER A 16 9.76 7.61 15.73
CA SER A 16 9.79 7.05 14.37
C SER A 16 9.18 5.65 14.31
N CYS A 17 9.48 4.79 15.28
CA CYS A 17 8.90 3.43 15.35
C CYS A 17 7.37 3.48 15.51
N VAL A 18 6.85 4.36 16.37
CA VAL A 18 5.41 4.53 16.54
C VAL A 18 4.75 5.05 15.25
N ASN A 19 5.42 5.92 14.50
CA ASN A 19 4.92 6.40 13.21
C ASN A 19 4.72 5.28 12.17
N SER A 20 5.38 4.14 12.32
CA SER A 20 5.16 2.98 11.44
C SER A 20 3.70 2.51 11.39
N LEU A 21 2.96 2.67 12.47
CA LEU A 21 1.53 2.32 12.53
C LEU A 21 0.69 3.21 11.60
N ARG A 22 1.02 4.50 11.51
CA ARG A 22 0.37 5.45 10.58
C ARG A 22 0.70 5.11 9.14
N TRP A 23 1.99 4.94 8.87
CA TRP A 23 2.46 4.64 7.52
C TRP A 23 1.99 3.28 7.06
N GLY A 24 1.91 2.29 7.97
CA GLY A 24 1.36 0.97 7.73
C GLY A 24 -0.12 1.04 7.30
N ARG A 25 -0.94 1.85 7.99
CA ARG A 25 -2.34 2.07 7.60
C ARG A 25 -2.47 2.69 6.21
N ILE A 26 -1.63 3.68 5.93
CA ILE A 26 -1.61 4.32 4.60
C ILE A 26 -1.15 3.32 3.54
N ALA A 27 -0.09 2.55 3.82
CA ALA A 27 0.41 1.54 2.91
C ALA A 27 -0.65 0.46 2.60
N GLN A 28 -1.43 0.01 3.59
CA GLN A 28 -2.55 -0.91 3.37
C GLN A 28 -3.60 -0.31 2.45
N ARG A 29 -3.99 0.93 2.71
CA ARG A 29 -4.97 1.67 1.89
C ARG A 29 -4.47 1.89 0.45
N GLU A 30 -3.18 2.17 0.28
CA GLU A 30 -2.53 2.40 -1.01
C GLU A 30 -1.91 1.10 -1.58
N HIS A 31 -2.44 -0.06 -1.16
CA HIS A 31 -2.10 -1.40 -1.67
C HIS A 31 -0.60 -1.75 -1.62
N TYR A 32 0.14 -1.19 -0.68
CA TYR A 32 1.58 -1.39 -0.49
C TYR A 32 2.44 -1.00 -1.71
N ILE A 33 1.99 0.01 -2.48
CA ILE A 33 2.72 0.51 -3.63
C ILE A 33 3.84 1.45 -3.16
N PRO A 34 5.12 1.17 -3.45
CA PRO A 34 6.23 2.02 -3.05
C PRO A 34 6.11 3.45 -3.61
N GLY A 35 6.40 4.44 -2.78
CA GLY A 35 6.29 5.86 -3.11
C GLY A 35 4.92 6.47 -2.86
N TYR A 36 3.87 5.67 -2.63
CA TYR A 36 2.53 6.19 -2.41
C TYR A 36 2.31 6.71 -0.99
N VAL A 37 3.03 6.21 0.02
CA VAL A 37 3.01 6.75 1.38
C VAL A 37 3.52 8.19 1.38
N THR A 38 4.64 8.44 0.70
CA THR A 38 5.21 9.79 0.54
C THR A 38 4.30 10.70 -0.29
N LYS A 39 3.72 10.21 -1.39
CA LYS A 39 2.75 10.97 -2.19
C LYS A 39 1.52 11.35 -1.36
N PHE A 40 1.00 10.41 -0.57
CA PHE A 40 -0.12 10.66 0.33
C PHE A 40 0.23 11.71 1.37
N TYR A 41 1.42 11.63 2.01
CA TYR A 41 1.87 12.59 2.99
C TYR A 41 1.92 14.02 2.42
N PHE A 42 2.53 14.23 1.26
CA PHE A 42 2.57 15.56 0.64
C PHE A 42 1.20 16.06 0.18
N ARG A 43 0.31 15.17 -0.27
CA ARG A 43 -1.08 15.54 -0.55
C ARG A 43 -1.78 15.98 0.73
N TRP A 44 -1.63 15.24 1.82
CA TRP A 44 -2.20 15.57 3.12
C TRP A 44 -1.69 16.91 3.65
N VAL A 45 -0.39 17.18 3.53
CA VAL A 45 0.21 18.47 3.91
C VAL A 45 -0.46 19.63 3.15
N ARG A 46 -0.73 19.47 1.84
CA ARG A 46 -1.30 20.52 0.98
C ARG A 46 -2.80 20.76 1.16
N LEU A 47 -3.54 19.78 1.67
CA LEU A 47 -5.01 19.84 1.71
C LEU A 47 -5.57 20.83 2.73
N VAL A 48 -4.88 21.05 3.84
CA VAL A 48 -5.38 21.88 4.94
C VAL A 48 -4.26 22.80 5.43
N PRO A 49 -4.51 24.11 5.62
CA PRO A 49 -3.50 25.06 6.12
C PRO A 49 -2.84 24.64 7.43
N PHE A 50 -3.59 24.01 8.33
CA PHE A 50 -3.04 23.47 9.59
C PHE A 50 -1.96 22.40 9.36
N ASN A 51 -2.10 21.57 8.33
CA ASN A 51 -1.12 20.53 7.99
C ASN A 51 0.18 21.16 7.47
N ASN A 52 0.09 22.26 6.71
CA ASN A 52 1.25 23.04 6.28
C ASN A 52 1.97 23.65 7.49
N LEU A 53 1.24 24.21 8.45
CA LEU A 53 1.81 24.77 9.67
C LEU A 53 2.52 23.68 10.49
N TYR A 54 1.92 22.52 10.64
CA TYR A 54 2.54 21.36 11.27
C TYR A 54 3.87 21.00 10.59
N TYR A 55 3.87 20.86 9.25
CA TYR A 55 5.07 20.52 8.49
C TYR A 55 6.17 21.57 8.65
N LEU A 56 5.82 22.84 8.54
CA LEU A 56 6.74 23.96 8.75
C LEU A 56 7.31 23.96 10.18
N SER A 57 6.48 23.70 11.18
CA SER A 57 6.91 23.59 12.59
C SER A 57 7.94 22.46 12.78
N CYS A 58 7.74 21.31 12.13
CA CYS A 58 8.70 20.21 12.15
C CYS A 58 10.06 20.60 11.54
N ILE A 59 10.06 21.34 10.43
CA ILE A 59 11.28 21.84 9.79
C ILE A 59 11.99 22.87 10.67
N ILE A 60 11.25 23.81 11.24
CA ILE A 60 11.80 24.87 12.13
C ILE A 60 12.43 24.20 13.36
N LEU A 61 11.72 23.28 14.02
CA LEU A 61 12.24 22.59 15.20
C LEU A 61 13.46 21.73 14.86
N ALA A 62 13.46 21.08 13.71
CA ALA A 62 14.62 20.33 13.22
C ALA A 62 15.83 21.26 13.01
N PHE A 63 15.63 22.43 12.43
CA PHE A 63 16.68 23.44 12.25
C PHE A 63 17.20 23.98 13.59
N LEU A 64 16.29 24.36 14.51
CA LEU A 64 16.66 24.85 15.83
C LEU A 64 17.38 23.80 16.68
N SER A 65 17.19 22.52 16.39
CA SER A 65 17.88 21.44 17.11
C SER A 65 19.39 21.38 16.84
N LEU A 66 19.88 22.12 15.86
CA LEU A 66 21.32 22.31 15.64
C LEU A 66 21.97 23.09 16.79
N TRP A 67 21.21 23.97 17.47
CA TRP A 67 21.69 24.76 18.60
C TRP A 67 21.25 24.22 19.96
N THR A 68 20.03 23.66 20.00
CA THR A 68 19.49 23.16 21.28
C THR A 68 18.83 21.79 21.11
N PRO A 69 19.31 20.75 21.82
CA PRO A 69 18.74 19.41 21.72
C PRO A 69 17.30 19.28 22.25
N TYR A 70 16.86 20.25 23.07
CA TYR A 70 15.48 20.29 23.60
C TYR A 70 14.42 20.47 22.51
N THR A 71 14.74 21.15 21.43
CA THR A 71 13.80 21.32 20.30
C THR A 71 13.59 20.01 19.53
N ALA A 72 14.58 19.10 19.52
CA ALA A 72 14.42 17.76 18.98
C ALA A 72 13.46 16.89 19.81
N ILE A 73 13.42 17.08 21.14
CA ILE A 73 12.40 16.45 21.99
C ILE A 73 11.01 16.98 21.63
N GLY A 74 10.87 18.30 21.49
CA GLY A 74 9.62 18.92 21.04
C GLY A 74 9.16 18.37 19.70
N LEU A 75 10.06 18.20 18.74
CA LEU A 75 9.76 17.61 17.44
C LEU A 75 9.30 16.14 17.56
N ALA A 76 9.94 15.32 18.38
CA ALA A 76 9.53 13.94 18.62
C ALA A 76 8.10 13.86 19.19
N ILE A 77 7.76 14.75 20.12
CA ILE A 77 6.43 14.86 20.72
C ILE A 77 5.40 15.34 19.68
N ILE A 78 5.73 16.38 18.92
CA ILE A 78 4.85 16.88 17.86
C ILE A 78 4.54 15.83 16.83
N ASN A 79 5.54 15.07 16.39
CA ASN A 79 5.35 13.96 15.46
C ASN A 79 4.48 12.83 16.02
N LEU A 80 4.42 12.65 17.34
CA LEU A 80 3.53 11.65 17.96
C LEU A 80 2.07 12.10 18.02
N PHE A 81 1.81 13.36 18.32
CA PHE A 81 0.46 13.79 18.72
C PHE A 81 -0.25 14.72 17.73
N LEU A 82 0.47 15.50 16.92
CA LEU A 82 -0.13 16.57 16.13
C LEU A 82 -0.56 16.27 14.69
N PRO A 83 -0.16 15.19 13.99
CA PRO A 83 -0.69 14.94 12.64
C PRO A 83 -2.17 14.59 12.69
N ARG A 84 -3.03 15.60 12.77
CA ARG A 84 -4.48 15.47 12.80
C ARG A 84 -4.98 14.76 11.52
N GLY A 85 -5.90 13.81 11.66
CA GLY A 85 -6.36 12.99 10.53
C GLY A 85 -5.44 11.82 10.18
N LEU A 86 -4.22 11.76 10.76
CA LEU A 86 -3.31 10.60 10.66
C LEU A 86 -3.15 9.90 12.02
N LEU A 87 -4.08 10.09 12.93
CA LEU A 87 -4.07 9.45 14.25
C LEU A 87 -4.26 7.94 14.14
N PHE A 88 -3.81 7.21 15.18
CA PHE A 88 -3.86 5.74 15.25
C PHE A 88 -5.28 5.17 15.18
N LYS A 89 -6.26 5.96 15.60
CA LYS A 89 -7.67 5.61 15.62
C LYS A 89 -8.46 6.68 14.85
N ASP A 90 -8.65 6.47 13.55
CA ASP A 90 -9.46 7.36 12.74
C ASP A 90 -10.66 6.64 12.12
N ARG A 91 -11.66 7.40 11.70
CA ARG A 91 -13.00 6.94 11.32
C ARG A 91 -13.07 5.98 10.13
N SER A 92 -12.02 5.87 9.32
CA SER A 92 -12.13 5.24 8.00
C SER A 92 -11.49 3.86 7.81
N SER A 93 -10.57 3.42 8.66
CA SER A 93 -10.03 2.04 8.59
C SER A 93 -9.22 1.69 9.83
N LYS A 94 -9.41 0.49 10.37
CA LYS A 94 -8.54 -0.10 11.38
C LYS A 94 -7.29 -0.63 10.69
N VAL A 95 -6.12 -0.54 11.35
CA VAL A 95 -4.91 -1.22 10.91
C VAL A 95 -5.11 -2.72 11.10
N GLU A 96 -4.99 -3.48 10.04
CA GLU A 96 -4.97 -4.94 10.12
C GLU A 96 -3.52 -5.42 10.22
N PHE A 97 -3.17 -6.09 11.30
CA PHE A 97 -1.82 -6.62 11.52
C PHE A 97 -1.59 -7.90 10.71
N THR A 98 -1.61 -7.77 9.39
CA THR A 98 -1.29 -8.86 8.47
C THR A 98 0.19 -9.25 8.57
N GLU A 99 0.52 -10.48 8.20
CA GLU A 99 1.91 -10.96 8.15
C GLU A 99 2.79 -10.11 7.22
N ARG A 100 2.22 -9.57 6.16
CA ARG A 100 2.90 -8.61 5.27
C ARG A 100 3.27 -7.33 6.01
N LEU A 101 2.34 -6.75 6.76
CA LEU A 101 2.59 -5.52 7.53
C LEU A 101 3.63 -5.76 8.63
N LYS A 102 3.59 -6.91 9.31
CA LYS A 102 4.59 -7.27 10.33
C LYS A 102 6.00 -7.31 9.75
N ARG A 103 6.19 -8.02 8.62
CA ARG A 103 7.49 -8.07 7.91
C ARG A 103 7.97 -6.69 7.48
N LEU A 104 7.08 -5.89 6.92
CA LEU A 104 7.38 -4.52 6.49
C LEU A 104 7.84 -3.66 7.67
N ASN A 105 7.14 -3.73 8.81
CA ASN A 105 7.51 -3.01 10.02
C ASN A 105 8.88 -3.46 10.56
N ILE A 106 9.21 -4.75 10.50
CA ILE A 106 10.54 -5.25 10.90
C ILE A 106 11.62 -4.59 10.04
N VAL A 107 11.47 -4.56 8.72
CA VAL A 107 12.44 -3.92 7.82
C VAL A 107 12.53 -2.42 8.10
N TYR A 108 11.41 -1.75 8.32
CA TYR A 108 11.39 -0.35 8.69
C TYR A 108 12.11 -0.08 10.02
N TYR A 109 11.90 -0.91 11.06
CA TYR A 109 12.59 -0.77 12.35
C TYR A 109 14.10 -1.00 12.21
N ILE A 110 14.52 -1.97 11.41
CA ILE A 110 15.93 -2.19 11.12
C ILE A 110 16.53 -0.93 10.48
N LEU A 111 15.86 -0.31 9.50
CA LEU A 111 16.33 0.92 8.86
C LEU A 111 16.45 2.07 9.86
N ILE A 112 15.43 2.32 10.68
CA ILE A 112 15.41 3.42 11.67
C ILE A 112 16.52 3.18 12.74
N ILE A 113 16.67 1.96 13.25
CA ILE A 113 17.69 1.64 14.24
C ILE A 113 19.09 1.78 13.62
N SER A 114 19.29 1.28 12.39
CA SER A 114 20.57 1.40 11.69
C SER A 114 20.97 2.87 11.47
N ILE A 115 20.01 3.74 11.06
CA ILE A 115 20.26 5.18 10.93
C ILE A 115 20.65 5.78 12.27
N SER A 116 19.98 5.37 13.36
CA SER A 116 20.28 5.87 14.70
C SER A 116 21.68 5.44 15.19
N VAL A 117 22.08 4.19 14.92
CA VAL A 117 23.41 3.67 15.24
C VAL A 117 24.50 4.38 14.42
N ILE A 118 24.26 4.58 13.12
CA ILE A 118 25.18 5.33 12.24
C ILE A 118 25.31 6.78 12.73
N SER A 119 24.21 7.41 13.17
CA SER A 119 24.21 8.77 13.71
C SER A 119 25.16 8.94 14.89
N ILE A 120 25.21 7.94 15.78
CA ILE A 120 26.13 7.95 16.91
C ILE A 120 27.59 7.79 16.45
N ASN A 121 27.85 6.76 15.62
CA ASN A 121 29.22 6.37 15.27
C ASN A 121 29.90 7.34 14.32
N SER A 122 29.15 8.06 13.51
CA SER A 122 29.65 9.07 12.55
C SER A 122 29.95 10.44 13.16
N GLY A 123 29.72 10.63 14.47
CA GLY A 123 29.89 11.91 15.15
C GLY A 123 28.78 12.92 14.93
N PHE A 124 27.74 12.58 14.14
CA PHE A 124 26.57 13.44 13.92
C PHE A 124 25.60 13.47 15.11
N GLY A 125 25.90 12.75 16.20
CA GLY A 125 25.07 12.69 17.41
C GLY A 125 23.66 12.14 17.11
N TYR A 126 22.62 12.94 17.27
CA TYR A 126 21.23 12.56 16.98
C TYR A 126 20.72 13.07 15.63
N PHE A 127 21.53 13.77 14.84
CA PHE A 127 21.07 14.54 13.68
C PHE A 127 20.48 13.66 12.57
N LEU A 128 21.12 12.50 12.23
CA LEU A 128 20.57 11.58 11.23
C LEU A 128 19.25 10.95 11.69
N ALA A 129 19.12 10.65 12.97
CA ALA A 129 17.87 10.15 13.55
C ALA A 129 16.76 11.23 13.52
N LEU A 130 17.12 12.50 13.68
CA LEU A 130 16.23 13.63 13.54
C LEU A 130 15.69 13.73 12.11
N ILE A 131 16.56 13.65 11.09
CA ILE A 131 16.17 13.66 9.68
C ILE A 131 15.26 12.45 9.39
N ALA A 132 15.63 11.27 9.85
CA ALA A 132 14.83 10.06 9.67
C ALA A 132 13.45 10.16 10.34
N ASN A 133 13.33 10.86 11.45
CA ASN A 133 12.06 11.11 12.13
C ASN A 133 11.16 12.03 11.30
N VAL A 134 11.68 13.17 10.80
CA VAL A 134 10.93 14.09 9.94
C VAL A 134 10.50 13.42 8.64
N PHE A 135 11.38 12.64 8.02
CA PHE A 135 11.14 11.93 6.77
C PHE A 135 10.77 10.46 6.96
N SER A 136 10.15 10.11 8.10
CA SER A 136 9.78 8.73 8.43
C SER A 136 8.87 8.07 7.38
N HIS A 137 8.00 8.84 6.72
CA HIS A 137 7.19 8.39 5.57
C HIS A 137 8.06 7.93 4.39
N TYR A 138 9.16 8.64 4.11
CA TYR A 138 10.09 8.26 3.05
C TYR A 138 10.87 7.00 3.42
N VAL A 139 11.35 6.88 4.66
CA VAL A 139 12.02 5.65 5.15
C VAL A 139 11.07 4.46 5.05
N PHE A 140 9.78 4.66 5.31
CA PHE A 140 8.77 3.62 5.17
C PHE A 140 8.58 3.19 3.70
N ASP A 141 8.62 4.13 2.76
CA ASP A 141 8.60 3.82 1.33
C ASP A 141 9.85 3.05 0.86
N GLN A 142 11.04 3.31 1.46
CA GLN A 142 12.21 2.48 1.20
C GLN A 142 12.03 1.05 1.71
N ALA A 143 11.43 0.86 2.90
CA ALA A 143 11.10 -0.46 3.39
C ALA A 143 10.12 -1.20 2.45
N LEU A 144 9.14 -0.49 1.87
CA LEU A 144 8.25 -1.04 0.83
C LEU A 144 9.01 -1.46 -0.43
N ARG A 145 10.01 -0.68 -0.87
CA ARG A 145 10.85 -1.03 -2.03
C ARG A 145 11.69 -2.29 -1.78
N ILE A 146 12.31 -2.37 -0.61
CA ILE A 146 13.13 -3.52 -0.19
C ILE A 146 12.28 -4.80 -0.13
N THR A 147 11.09 -4.72 0.47
CA THR A 147 10.21 -5.89 0.64
C THR A 147 9.47 -6.30 -0.62
N LYS A 148 9.36 -5.42 -1.64
CA LYS A 148 8.56 -5.65 -2.85
C LYS A 148 8.92 -6.95 -3.58
N GLY A 149 10.21 -7.21 -3.77
CA GLY A 149 10.70 -8.41 -4.46
C GLY A 149 10.32 -9.68 -3.73
N TYR A 150 10.56 -9.72 -2.42
CA TYR A 150 10.20 -10.84 -1.57
C TYR A 150 8.69 -11.13 -1.58
N GLU A 151 7.85 -10.09 -1.43
CA GLU A 151 6.39 -10.24 -1.44
C GLU A 151 5.87 -10.69 -2.82
N LYS A 152 6.48 -10.20 -3.90
CA LYS A 152 6.16 -10.65 -5.26
C LYS A 152 6.50 -12.13 -5.43
N ASN A 153 7.69 -12.57 -5.03
CA ASN A 153 8.10 -13.97 -5.16
C ASN A 153 7.23 -14.89 -4.29
N LYS A 154 6.92 -14.48 -3.06
CA LYS A 154 6.04 -15.25 -2.18
C LYS A 154 4.63 -15.41 -2.77
N SER A 155 4.11 -14.38 -3.42
CA SER A 155 2.79 -14.43 -4.06
C SER A 155 2.81 -15.19 -5.39
N GLN A 156 3.97 -15.35 -6.02
CA GLN A 156 4.10 -16.04 -7.31
C GLN A 156 3.69 -17.50 -7.22
N ILE A 157 4.01 -18.18 -6.13
CA ILE A 157 3.65 -19.58 -5.89
C ILE A 157 2.14 -19.80 -6.05
N TYR A 158 1.33 -18.92 -5.43
CA TYR A 158 -0.13 -18.99 -5.51
C TYR A 158 -0.66 -18.74 -6.94
N VAL A 159 0.03 -17.85 -7.68
CA VAL A 159 -0.34 -17.55 -9.07
C VAL A 159 0.02 -18.72 -9.98
N ASP A 160 1.19 -19.34 -9.79
CA ASP A 160 1.64 -20.49 -10.58
C ASP A 160 0.70 -21.70 -10.38
N GLU A 161 0.24 -21.93 -9.15
CA GLU A 161 -0.77 -22.95 -8.85
C GLU A 161 -2.10 -22.63 -9.54
N ALA A 162 -2.56 -21.38 -9.50
CA ALA A 162 -3.79 -20.95 -10.15
C ALA A 162 -3.69 -21.05 -11.69
N GLU A 163 -2.56 -20.64 -12.27
CA GLU A 163 -2.31 -20.78 -13.72
C GLU A 163 -2.33 -22.26 -14.14
N LYS A 164 -1.68 -23.14 -13.37
CA LYS A 164 -1.70 -24.58 -13.61
C LYS A 164 -3.12 -25.12 -13.54
N LYS A 165 -3.94 -24.68 -12.57
CA LYS A 165 -5.33 -25.11 -12.44
C LYS A 165 -6.18 -24.60 -13.61
N LEU A 166 -5.98 -23.36 -14.05
CA LEU A 166 -6.65 -22.80 -15.23
C LEU A 166 -6.22 -23.48 -16.53
N SER A 167 -5.00 -23.97 -16.65
CA SER A 167 -4.55 -24.68 -17.86
C SER A 167 -5.28 -26.00 -18.08
N THR A 168 -5.88 -26.57 -17.06
CA THR A 168 -6.72 -27.78 -17.13
C THR A 168 -8.22 -27.47 -17.21
N PHE A 169 -8.59 -26.18 -17.11
CA PHE A 169 -9.97 -25.73 -17.20
C PHE A 169 -10.39 -25.58 -18.67
N ASN A 170 -11.38 -26.34 -19.12
CA ASN A 170 -11.80 -26.36 -20.52
C ASN A 170 -12.94 -25.37 -20.84
N GLY A 171 -13.49 -24.71 -19.86
CA GLY A 171 -14.60 -23.78 -20.05
C GLY A 171 -14.17 -22.39 -20.52
N PRO A 172 -15.08 -21.59 -21.07
CA PRO A 172 -14.80 -20.21 -21.39
C PRO A 172 -14.54 -19.37 -20.15
N ILE A 173 -13.57 -18.47 -20.27
CA ILE A 173 -13.15 -17.54 -19.23
C ILE A 173 -13.57 -16.13 -19.63
N ILE A 174 -14.32 -15.46 -18.76
CA ILE A 174 -14.80 -14.10 -18.94
C ILE A 174 -14.06 -13.19 -17.93
N ALA A 175 -13.41 -12.13 -18.39
CA ALA A 175 -12.77 -11.13 -17.54
C ALA A 175 -13.51 -9.81 -17.62
N ILE A 176 -13.75 -9.18 -16.47
CA ILE A 176 -14.49 -7.92 -16.35
C ILE A 176 -13.61 -6.88 -15.67
N THR A 177 -13.38 -5.75 -16.34
CA THR A 177 -12.63 -4.61 -15.79
C THR A 177 -13.35 -3.29 -16.01
N GLY A 178 -12.88 -2.22 -15.40
CA GLY A 178 -13.44 -0.86 -15.51
C GLY A 178 -13.31 -0.09 -14.20
N SER A 179 -13.73 1.17 -14.20
CA SER A 179 -13.67 2.03 -13.00
C SER A 179 -14.86 1.80 -12.06
N TYR A 180 -16.06 1.57 -12.63
CA TYR A 180 -17.31 1.37 -11.88
C TYR A 180 -18.05 0.12 -12.36
N SER A 181 -18.94 -0.38 -11.52
CA SER A 181 -19.89 -1.46 -11.80
C SER A 181 -19.29 -2.83 -12.16
N LYS A 182 -18.00 -3.05 -11.95
CA LYS A 182 -17.36 -4.36 -12.20
C LYS A 182 -18.06 -5.51 -11.45
N THR A 183 -18.23 -5.35 -10.14
CA THR A 183 -18.84 -6.37 -9.28
C THR A 183 -20.32 -6.59 -9.63
N THR A 184 -21.06 -5.52 -9.93
CA THR A 184 -22.45 -5.63 -10.38
C THR A 184 -22.52 -6.39 -11.70
N THR A 185 -21.69 -6.02 -12.70
CA THR A 185 -21.64 -6.68 -14.00
C THR A 185 -21.25 -8.15 -13.87
N LYS A 186 -20.22 -8.46 -13.03
CA LYS A 186 -19.83 -9.84 -12.70
C LYS A 186 -21.02 -10.65 -12.16
N ASN A 187 -21.69 -10.11 -11.16
CA ASN A 187 -22.82 -10.81 -10.52
C ASN A 187 -23.98 -11.01 -11.50
N THR A 188 -24.31 -10.00 -12.30
CA THR A 188 -25.40 -10.08 -13.31
C THR A 188 -25.06 -11.15 -14.38
N ILE A 189 -23.84 -11.12 -14.94
CA ILE A 189 -23.41 -12.10 -15.95
C ILE A 189 -23.44 -13.50 -15.35
N SER A 190 -22.86 -13.68 -14.16
CA SER A 190 -22.83 -14.97 -13.47
C SER A 190 -24.22 -15.50 -13.18
N GLN A 191 -25.13 -14.65 -12.72
CA GLN A 191 -26.51 -15.02 -12.42
C GLN A 191 -27.30 -15.43 -13.66
N VAL A 192 -27.12 -14.73 -14.79
CA VAL A 192 -27.76 -15.06 -16.05
C VAL A 192 -27.25 -16.39 -16.58
N ILE A 193 -25.92 -16.61 -16.56
CA ILE A 193 -25.33 -17.83 -17.08
C ILE A 193 -25.64 -19.03 -16.17
N SER A 194 -25.71 -18.83 -14.85
CA SER A 194 -25.99 -19.88 -13.88
C SER A 194 -27.37 -20.54 -14.05
N THR A 195 -28.26 -19.94 -14.84
CA THR A 195 -29.56 -20.57 -15.20
C THR A 195 -29.39 -21.80 -16.11
N LYS A 196 -28.22 -21.96 -16.76
CA LYS A 196 -27.99 -23.05 -17.76
C LYS A 196 -26.68 -23.79 -17.52
N SER A 197 -25.71 -23.21 -16.85
CA SER A 197 -24.37 -23.76 -16.67
C SER A 197 -23.85 -23.51 -15.26
N ASN A 198 -22.97 -24.37 -14.77
CA ASN A 198 -22.33 -24.19 -13.49
C ASN A 198 -21.20 -23.18 -13.63
N VAL A 199 -21.37 -22.00 -12.99
CA VAL A 199 -20.48 -20.83 -13.12
C VAL A 199 -19.61 -20.67 -11.88
N PHE A 200 -18.31 -20.61 -12.09
CA PHE A 200 -17.37 -20.05 -11.11
C PHE A 200 -17.31 -18.53 -11.27
N ALA A 201 -17.48 -17.78 -10.19
CA ALA A 201 -17.24 -16.34 -10.17
C ALA A 201 -16.36 -15.98 -8.99
N THR A 202 -15.39 -15.06 -9.18
CA THR A 202 -14.57 -14.57 -8.06
C THR A 202 -15.46 -14.05 -6.93
N PRO A 203 -15.26 -14.51 -5.67
CA PRO A 203 -16.08 -14.08 -4.55
C PRO A 203 -15.86 -12.58 -4.25
N GLU A 204 -16.87 -11.92 -3.73
CA GLU A 204 -16.84 -10.51 -3.31
C GLU A 204 -16.11 -9.59 -4.31
N SER A 205 -15.08 -8.88 -3.82
CA SER A 205 -14.21 -7.98 -4.60
C SER A 205 -12.79 -8.55 -4.78
N PHE A 206 -12.63 -9.88 -4.86
CA PHE A 206 -11.34 -10.53 -5.17
C PHE A 206 -10.95 -10.26 -6.63
N ASN A 207 -10.46 -9.04 -6.87
CA ASN A 207 -10.22 -8.51 -8.21
C ASN A 207 -8.76 -8.18 -8.49
N ASN A 208 -7.88 -8.44 -7.54
CA ASN A 208 -6.44 -8.29 -7.71
C ASN A 208 -5.76 -9.65 -7.90
N ARG A 209 -4.48 -9.63 -8.29
CA ARG A 209 -3.67 -10.82 -8.59
C ARG A 209 -3.79 -11.91 -7.52
N LEU A 210 -3.65 -11.56 -6.23
CA LEU A 210 -3.72 -12.53 -5.13
C LEU A 210 -5.15 -12.99 -4.85
N GLY A 211 -6.13 -12.10 -4.90
CA GLY A 211 -7.53 -12.46 -4.69
C GLY A 211 -8.02 -13.45 -5.75
N ILE A 212 -7.70 -13.17 -7.02
CA ILE A 212 -8.07 -14.06 -8.14
C ILE A 212 -7.35 -15.41 -7.99
N SER A 213 -6.03 -15.44 -7.74
CA SER A 213 -5.30 -16.71 -7.60
C SER A 213 -5.80 -17.52 -6.41
N LYS A 214 -6.10 -16.88 -5.29
CA LYS A 214 -6.67 -17.52 -4.12
C LYS A 214 -8.03 -18.16 -4.45
N SER A 215 -8.96 -17.40 -5.04
CA SER A 215 -10.29 -17.93 -5.37
C SER A 215 -10.22 -19.09 -6.38
N ILE A 216 -9.30 -19.06 -7.33
CA ILE A 216 -9.08 -20.17 -8.24
C ILE A 216 -8.59 -21.41 -7.48
N ASN A 217 -7.58 -21.25 -6.62
CA ASN A 217 -6.99 -22.37 -5.90
C ASN A 217 -7.97 -23.03 -4.92
N GLU A 218 -8.77 -22.21 -4.22
CA GLU A 218 -9.70 -22.69 -3.19
C GLU A 218 -11.03 -23.19 -3.77
N ASP A 219 -11.63 -22.42 -4.71
CA ASP A 219 -13.05 -22.61 -5.05
C ASP A 219 -13.28 -23.17 -6.46
N LEU A 220 -12.40 -22.91 -7.46
CA LEU A 220 -12.58 -23.46 -8.81
C LEU A 220 -12.39 -24.97 -8.78
N ASN A 221 -13.32 -25.72 -9.35
CA ASN A 221 -13.25 -27.18 -9.46
C ASN A 221 -13.78 -27.69 -10.81
N SER A 222 -13.69 -28.97 -11.03
CA SER A 222 -14.05 -29.63 -12.29
C SER A 222 -15.56 -29.61 -12.62
N SER A 223 -16.43 -29.26 -11.68
CA SER A 223 -17.87 -29.14 -11.95
C SER A 223 -18.23 -27.81 -12.61
N HIS A 224 -17.34 -26.80 -12.55
CA HIS A 224 -17.59 -25.50 -13.17
C HIS A 224 -17.35 -25.59 -14.69
N GLU A 225 -18.29 -25.05 -15.45
CA GLU A 225 -18.27 -25.03 -16.91
C GLU A 225 -17.80 -23.67 -17.45
N ILE A 226 -17.99 -22.59 -16.70
CA ILE A 226 -17.64 -21.21 -17.10
C ILE A 226 -16.99 -20.50 -15.90
N ALA A 227 -15.98 -19.68 -16.16
CA ALA A 227 -15.33 -18.88 -15.13
C ALA A 227 -15.46 -17.38 -15.42
N VAL A 228 -15.86 -16.60 -14.40
CA VAL A 228 -16.06 -15.14 -14.48
C VAL A 228 -15.16 -14.44 -13.45
N PHE A 229 -14.20 -13.68 -13.94
CA PHE A 229 -13.23 -12.97 -13.12
C PHE A 229 -13.47 -11.47 -13.14
N GLU A 230 -13.54 -10.86 -11.95
CA GLU A 230 -13.42 -9.42 -11.82
C GLU A 230 -11.94 -9.05 -11.75
N MET A 231 -11.48 -8.10 -12.58
CA MET A 231 -10.11 -7.60 -12.61
C MET A 231 -10.08 -6.12 -12.25
N GLY A 232 -9.50 -5.79 -11.11
CA GLY A 232 -9.24 -4.42 -10.65
C GLY A 232 -7.79 -4.05 -10.88
N THR A 233 -7.52 -2.75 -11.01
CA THR A 233 -6.15 -2.22 -11.09
C THR A 233 -5.97 -1.02 -10.16
N TYR A 234 -4.81 -0.94 -9.56
CA TYR A 234 -4.33 0.17 -8.75
C TYR A 234 -3.05 0.78 -9.34
N GLY A 235 -2.47 0.10 -10.33
CA GLY A 235 -1.23 0.51 -10.98
C GLY A 235 -1.20 0.16 -12.46
N PHE A 236 -0.32 0.84 -13.17
CA PHE A 236 -0.14 0.63 -14.60
C PHE A 236 0.39 -0.79 -14.90
N GLY A 237 -0.23 -1.49 -15.84
CA GLY A 237 0.18 -2.80 -16.31
C GLY A 237 -0.42 -4.00 -15.56
N GLU A 238 -1.13 -3.80 -14.44
CA GLU A 238 -1.67 -4.91 -13.63
C GLU A 238 -2.72 -5.74 -14.36
N ILE A 239 -3.62 -5.12 -15.14
CA ILE A 239 -4.60 -5.85 -15.98
C ILE A 239 -3.86 -6.72 -17.01
N ARG A 240 -2.82 -6.19 -17.67
CA ARG A 240 -1.99 -6.96 -18.61
C ARG A 240 -1.34 -8.18 -17.93
N GLU A 241 -0.79 -7.96 -16.72
CA GLU A 241 -0.17 -9.05 -15.93
C GLU A 241 -1.21 -10.13 -15.59
N MET A 242 -2.41 -9.77 -15.16
CA MET A 242 -3.47 -10.74 -14.86
C MET A 242 -3.96 -11.47 -16.11
N CYS A 243 -4.19 -10.76 -17.22
CA CYS A 243 -4.60 -11.39 -18.48
C CYS A 243 -3.54 -12.35 -19.05
N ALA A 244 -2.25 -12.14 -18.74
CA ALA A 244 -1.19 -13.00 -19.24
C ALA A 244 -1.29 -14.46 -18.73
N TRP A 245 -1.74 -14.64 -17.48
CA TRP A 245 -1.89 -15.97 -16.89
C TRP A 245 -3.35 -16.46 -16.79
N VAL A 246 -4.35 -15.55 -16.67
CA VAL A 246 -5.78 -15.94 -16.72
C VAL A 246 -6.22 -16.30 -18.13
N LYS A 247 -5.68 -15.64 -19.18
CA LYS A 247 -5.97 -15.86 -20.60
C LYS A 247 -7.48 -15.85 -20.92
N PRO A 248 -8.19 -14.72 -20.65
CA PRO A 248 -9.63 -14.67 -20.87
C PRO A 248 -10.00 -14.82 -22.34
N HIS A 249 -11.06 -15.57 -22.62
CA HIS A 249 -11.66 -15.72 -23.95
C HIS A 249 -12.55 -14.53 -24.31
N ILE A 250 -13.22 -13.95 -23.28
CA ILE A 250 -14.10 -12.80 -23.42
C ILE A 250 -13.67 -11.72 -22.43
N SER A 251 -13.56 -10.48 -22.88
CA SER A 251 -13.23 -9.34 -22.04
C SER A 251 -14.37 -8.32 -22.08
N VAL A 252 -14.79 -7.89 -20.88
CA VAL A 252 -15.84 -6.88 -20.71
C VAL A 252 -15.21 -5.65 -20.02
N ILE A 253 -15.34 -4.49 -20.66
CA ILE A 253 -14.92 -3.22 -20.09
C ILE A 253 -16.17 -2.46 -19.68
N THR A 254 -16.34 -2.23 -18.38
CA THR A 254 -17.43 -1.41 -17.87
C THR A 254 -17.05 0.07 -17.95
N LEU A 255 -17.83 0.96 -17.31
CA LEU A 255 -17.53 2.40 -17.33
C LEU A 255 -16.10 2.68 -16.89
N SER A 256 -15.31 3.35 -17.74
CA SER A 256 -13.96 3.80 -17.47
C SER A 256 -13.89 5.32 -17.44
N LEU A 257 -13.49 5.90 -16.31
CA LEU A 257 -13.33 7.37 -16.20
C LEU A 257 -12.19 7.91 -17.05
N ILE A 258 -11.20 7.09 -17.40
CA ILE A 258 -10.09 7.49 -18.26
C ILE A 258 -10.59 7.81 -19.66
N HIS A 259 -11.54 7.03 -20.17
CA HIS A 259 -12.12 7.26 -21.48
C HIS A 259 -13.08 8.47 -21.55
N ILE A 260 -13.58 8.96 -20.41
CA ILE A 260 -14.41 10.17 -20.35
C ILE A 260 -13.54 11.43 -20.35
N SER A 261 -12.30 11.38 -19.84
CA SER A 261 -11.40 12.52 -19.73
C SER A 261 -10.46 12.71 -20.94
N GLU A 262 -10.19 11.67 -21.73
CA GLU A 262 -9.27 11.73 -22.87
C GLU A 262 -9.82 12.47 -24.11
N PRO A 263 -11.11 12.43 -24.46
CA PRO A 263 -11.62 13.19 -25.62
C PRO A 263 -11.38 14.70 -25.52
N THR A 264 -11.28 15.24 -24.30
CA THR A 264 -11.00 16.67 -24.09
C THR A 264 -9.52 17.04 -24.20
N ARG A 265 -8.60 16.09 -24.14
CA ARG A 265 -7.15 16.33 -24.33
C ARG A 265 -6.69 16.22 -25.79
N GLN A 266 -7.44 15.54 -26.65
CA GLN A 266 -7.10 15.41 -28.06
C GLN A 266 -7.49 16.63 -28.91
N PHE A 267 -8.29 17.54 -28.37
CA PHE A 267 -8.75 18.76 -29.06
C PHE A 267 -8.22 20.07 -28.45
N ALA A 268 -7.29 20.00 -27.50
CA ALA A 268 -6.55 21.13 -26.93
C ALA A 268 -5.08 21.08 -27.32
#